data_365ea26a7ad462016db7800ee2466697
#
_entry.id   365ea26a7ad462016db7800ee2466697
#
_cell.length_a   1.000
_cell.length_b   1.000
_cell.length_c   1.000
_cell.angle_alpha   90.00
_cell.angle_beta   90.00
_cell.angle_gamma   90.00
#
_symmetry.space_group_name_H-M   'P 1'
#
loop_
_entity.id
_entity.type
_entity.pdbx_description
1 polymer ?
#
loop_
_entity_poly.entity_id
_entity_poly.type
_entity_poly.pdbx_seq_one_letter_code
_entity_poly.pdbx_strand_id
1 'polypeptide(L)'
;SNGKFGTTGHSRGGTNSLILADVKFTSLFLEGTEGFDAILPEAAECKSAGLFANPELTTNTKLLYVHGGADDYTLAEPCVEHIKRIKAKPNQIEIDIKEGWYHEFHMGKKPFKVRGAMTTGNCPDLFIDDNGYPTNPTWGEWMINKHKLYKSLEEFYDAAQIEPRKAFKKVFKIMKKEKCLSKGVTIGGQNQDVYMPQFINFFKENLL
;
A
#
# COMPACT_ATOMS: atom_id res chain seq x y z
N SER A 1 -17.87 7.59 23.60
CA SER A 1 -16.65 7.25 22.84
C SER A 1 -15.51 7.11 23.85
N ASN A 2 -14.73 6.05 23.76
CA ASN A 2 -13.55 5.82 24.60
C ASN A 2 -12.28 6.51 24.04
N GLY A 3 -12.44 7.35 23.02
CA GLY A 3 -11.35 8.07 22.37
C GLY A 3 -10.52 7.27 21.38
N LYS A 4 -10.85 5.99 21.12
CA LYS A 4 -10.13 5.14 20.18
C LYS A 4 -10.63 5.31 18.75
N PHE A 5 -9.71 5.23 17.79
CA PHE A 5 -9.99 5.41 16.36
C PHE A 5 -9.42 4.24 15.54
N GLY A 6 -10.19 3.79 14.56
CA GLY A 6 -9.76 2.80 13.60
C GLY A 6 -9.82 3.33 12.17
N THR A 7 -9.03 2.75 11.29
CA THR A 7 -9.10 3.00 9.85
C THR A 7 -8.99 1.70 9.06
N THR A 8 -9.64 1.69 7.90
CA THR A 8 -9.59 0.60 6.95
C THR A 8 -9.64 1.15 5.54
N GLY A 9 -9.28 0.34 4.60
CA GLY A 9 -9.41 0.65 3.19
C GLY A 9 -9.00 -0.49 2.30
N HIS A 10 -9.62 -0.56 1.13
CA HIS A 10 -9.34 -1.56 0.12
C HIS A 10 -8.49 -0.98 -1.01
N SER A 11 -7.59 -1.77 -1.58
CA SER A 11 -6.74 -1.39 -2.72
C SER A 11 -5.91 -0.13 -2.40
N ARG A 12 -6.10 0.98 -3.10
CA ARG A 12 -5.48 2.27 -2.75
C ARG A 12 -5.88 2.77 -1.37
N GLY A 13 -7.08 2.47 -0.92
CA GLY A 13 -7.50 2.72 0.46
C GLY A 13 -6.69 1.90 1.46
N GLY A 14 -6.39 0.64 1.14
CA GLY A 14 -5.50 -0.21 1.91
C GLY A 14 -4.08 0.32 1.99
N THR A 15 -3.54 0.82 0.87
CA THR A 15 -2.25 1.51 0.84
C THR A 15 -2.24 2.76 1.74
N ASN A 16 -3.29 3.57 1.66
CA ASN A 16 -3.41 4.75 2.52
C ASN A 16 -3.50 4.35 4.00
N SER A 17 -4.19 3.26 4.33
CA SER A 17 -4.23 2.74 5.70
C SER A 17 -2.85 2.29 6.20
N LEU A 18 -2.02 1.70 5.35
CA LEU A 18 -0.62 1.39 5.68
C LEU A 18 0.22 2.65 5.90
N ILE A 19 0.04 3.69 5.09
CA ILE A 19 0.71 4.98 5.29
C ILE A 19 0.29 5.60 6.62
N LEU A 20 -1.00 5.57 6.95
CA LEU A 20 -1.54 6.08 8.21
C LEU A 20 -1.09 5.28 9.44
N ALA A 21 -0.60 4.05 9.24
CA ALA A 21 -0.04 3.23 10.31
C ALA A 21 1.36 3.70 10.74
N ASP A 22 2.09 4.39 9.86
CA ASP A 22 3.48 4.78 10.11
C ASP A 22 3.57 6.02 11.00
N VAL A 23 4.38 5.92 12.07
CA VAL A 23 4.63 7.01 13.03
C VAL A 23 5.19 8.26 12.34
N LYS A 24 5.94 8.11 11.26
CA LYS A 24 6.48 9.24 10.49
C LYS A 24 5.36 10.08 9.87
N PHE A 25 4.33 9.40 9.32
CA PHE A 25 3.17 10.09 8.79
C PHE A 25 2.38 10.78 9.91
N THR A 26 2.12 10.08 11.02
CA THR A 26 1.38 10.65 12.15
C THR A 26 2.10 11.86 12.74
N SER A 27 3.41 11.82 12.86
CA SER A 27 4.20 12.95 13.37
C SER A 27 4.18 14.18 12.46
N LEU A 28 4.04 13.99 11.13
CA LEU A 28 4.03 15.08 10.17
C LEU A 28 2.65 15.74 9.99
N PHE A 29 1.56 14.95 10.12
CA PHE A 29 0.23 15.38 9.70
C PHE A 29 -0.85 15.30 10.78
N LEU A 30 -0.58 14.58 11.85
CA LEU A 30 -1.54 14.34 12.95
C LEU A 30 -0.96 14.79 14.29
N GLU A 31 -0.38 16.00 14.32
CA GLU A 31 0.23 16.58 15.51
C GLU A 31 -0.71 16.51 16.73
N GLY A 32 -0.19 16.05 17.86
CA GLY A 32 -0.95 15.91 19.12
C GLY A 32 -1.85 14.67 19.19
N THR A 33 -1.75 13.72 18.21
CA THR A 33 -2.46 12.45 18.27
C THR A 33 -1.49 11.27 18.37
N GLU A 34 -1.94 10.17 18.97
CA GLU A 34 -1.19 8.91 19.02
C GLU A 34 -1.39 8.04 17.75
N GLY A 35 -2.08 8.57 16.74
CA GLY A 35 -2.45 7.84 15.52
C GLY A 35 -3.71 6.99 15.72
N PHE A 36 -3.82 5.90 14.95
CA PHE A 36 -4.97 5.00 14.98
C PHE A 36 -4.70 3.80 15.88
N ASP A 37 -5.70 3.39 16.69
CA ASP A 37 -5.61 2.21 17.56
C ASP A 37 -5.76 0.89 16.77
N ALA A 38 -6.56 0.89 15.70
CA ALA A 38 -6.81 -0.28 14.87
C ALA A 38 -6.75 0.06 13.38
N ILE A 39 -5.95 -0.66 12.62
CA ILE A 39 -5.75 -0.45 11.19
C ILE A 39 -5.93 -1.77 10.44
N LEU A 40 -6.85 -1.79 9.47
CA LEU A 40 -7.13 -2.96 8.65
C LEU A 40 -6.97 -2.60 7.17
N PRO A 41 -5.76 -2.71 6.60
CA PRO A 41 -5.54 -2.53 5.17
C PRO A 41 -5.91 -3.80 4.41
N GLU A 42 -6.69 -3.64 3.33
CA GLU A 42 -7.18 -4.73 2.50
C GLU A 42 -6.62 -4.63 1.10
N ALA A 43 -6.09 -5.73 0.56
CA ALA A 43 -5.62 -5.83 -0.82
C ALA A 43 -4.82 -4.60 -1.28
N ALA A 44 -3.93 -4.09 -0.40
CA ALA A 44 -3.18 -2.85 -0.66
C ALA A 44 -2.22 -3.00 -1.85
N GLU A 45 -1.93 -1.90 -2.51
CA GLU A 45 -0.87 -1.81 -3.51
C GLU A 45 0.39 -1.28 -2.83
N CYS A 46 1.44 -2.10 -2.72
CA CYS A 46 2.67 -1.73 -2.04
C CYS A 46 3.87 -1.64 -3.00
N LYS A 47 3.75 -2.16 -4.21
CA LYS A 47 4.88 -2.26 -5.12
C LYS A 47 5.34 -0.91 -5.66
N SER A 48 4.38 -0.02 -5.97
CA SER A 48 4.66 1.28 -6.56
C SER A 48 4.07 2.46 -5.76
N ALA A 49 3.77 2.23 -4.49
CA ALA A 49 3.03 3.20 -3.67
C ALA A 49 3.90 4.27 -2.99
N GLY A 50 5.22 4.12 -2.98
CA GLY A 50 6.11 5.05 -2.28
C GLY A 50 5.99 4.93 -0.76
N LEU A 51 5.82 3.72 -0.25
CA LEU A 51 5.82 3.45 1.19
C LEU A 51 7.22 3.62 1.78
N PHE A 52 7.34 3.98 3.06
CA PHE A 52 8.63 4.09 3.72
C PHE A 52 9.37 2.74 3.76
N ALA A 53 10.67 2.78 3.49
CA ALA A 53 11.51 1.58 3.53
C ALA A 53 11.72 1.06 4.95
N ASN A 54 11.71 1.96 5.95
CA ASN A 54 11.86 1.66 7.36
C ASN A 54 10.63 2.12 8.16
N PRO A 55 9.48 1.44 8.01
CA PRO A 55 8.24 1.84 8.68
C PRO A 55 8.26 1.49 10.17
N GLU A 56 7.52 2.25 10.97
CA GLU A 56 7.35 2.01 12.41
C GLU A 56 5.90 2.26 12.82
N LEU A 57 5.29 1.32 13.55
CA LEU A 57 3.97 1.52 14.15
C LEU A 57 4.04 2.39 15.40
N THR A 58 2.98 3.16 15.62
CA THR A 58 2.76 3.77 16.95
C THR A 58 2.59 2.69 18.02
N THR A 59 2.82 3.07 19.28
CA THR A 59 2.89 2.10 20.39
C THR A 59 1.61 1.33 20.66
N ASN A 60 0.46 1.88 20.27
CA ASN A 60 -0.86 1.33 20.57
C ASN A 60 -1.57 0.70 19.37
N THR A 61 -1.08 0.96 18.17
CA THR A 61 -1.73 0.48 16.93
C THR A 61 -1.74 -1.04 16.83
N LYS A 62 -2.90 -1.60 16.51
CA LYS A 62 -3.07 -2.98 16.04
C LYS A 62 -3.29 -2.97 14.54
N LEU A 63 -2.58 -3.81 13.83
CA LEU A 63 -2.65 -3.92 12.37
C LEU A 63 -3.04 -5.34 11.98
N LEU A 64 -4.17 -5.51 11.29
CA LEU A 64 -4.54 -6.73 10.62
C LEU A 64 -4.51 -6.49 9.11
N TYR A 65 -3.56 -7.10 8.42
CA TYR A 65 -3.47 -7.04 6.97
C TYR A 65 -4.18 -8.22 6.33
N VAL A 66 -5.16 -7.96 5.47
CA VAL A 66 -5.90 -9.00 4.74
C VAL A 66 -5.70 -8.86 3.25
N HIS A 67 -5.29 -9.95 2.58
CA HIS A 67 -5.06 -9.94 1.14
C HIS A 67 -5.43 -11.26 0.48
N GLY A 68 -5.85 -11.19 -0.77
CA GLY A 68 -6.10 -12.38 -1.58
C GLY A 68 -4.80 -12.98 -2.12
N GLY A 69 -4.55 -14.25 -1.85
CA GLY A 69 -3.35 -14.94 -2.37
C GLY A 69 -3.33 -15.14 -3.88
N ALA A 70 -4.50 -15.04 -4.55
CA ALA A 70 -4.63 -15.09 -6.00
C ALA A 70 -4.80 -13.70 -6.64
N ASP A 71 -4.61 -12.63 -5.89
CA ASP A 71 -4.72 -11.26 -6.39
C ASP A 71 -3.60 -10.95 -7.39
N ASP A 72 -3.98 -10.81 -8.66
CA ASP A 72 -3.07 -10.46 -9.77
C ASP A 72 -3.15 -8.97 -10.16
N TYR A 73 -3.94 -8.20 -9.41
CA TYR A 73 -4.04 -6.74 -9.58
C TYR A 73 -3.07 -5.99 -8.67
N THR A 74 -3.16 -6.24 -7.38
CA THR A 74 -2.20 -5.81 -6.36
C THR A 74 -1.58 -7.06 -5.75
N LEU A 75 -0.28 -7.27 -5.94
CA LEU A 75 0.36 -8.48 -5.44
C LEU A 75 0.47 -8.43 -3.90
N ALA A 76 0.20 -9.55 -3.24
CA ALA A 76 0.30 -9.65 -1.78
C ALA A 76 1.74 -9.53 -1.29
N GLU A 77 2.70 -10.14 -2.00
CA GLU A 77 4.10 -10.26 -1.56
C GLU A 77 4.78 -8.92 -1.25
N PRO A 78 4.70 -7.85 -2.08
CA PRO A 78 5.32 -6.57 -1.75
C PRO A 78 4.80 -5.95 -0.45
N CYS A 79 3.50 -6.13 -0.15
CA CYS A 79 2.93 -5.66 1.10
C CYS A 79 3.37 -6.52 2.29
N VAL A 80 3.42 -7.83 2.14
CA VAL A 80 3.92 -8.74 3.18
C VAL A 80 5.36 -8.40 3.54
N GLU A 81 6.21 -8.17 2.53
CA GLU A 81 7.61 -7.78 2.74
C GLU A 81 7.73 -6.38 3.39
N HIS A 82 6.86 -5.44 3.02
CA HIS A 82 6.80 -4.14 3.69
C HIS A 82 6.40 -4.28 5.16
N ILE A 83 5.32 -5.03 5.43
CA ILE A 83 4.79 -5.21 6.79
C ILE A 83 5.78 -5.94 7.69
N LYS A 84 6.51 -6.93 7.19
CA LYS A 84 7.58 -7.61 7.95
C LYS A 84 8.72 -6.68 8.37
N ARG A 85 8.94 -5.58 7.66
CA ARG A 85 9.95 -4.57 8.02
C ARG A 85 9.45 -3.54 9.03
N ILE A 86 8.14 -3.50 9.30
CA ILE A 86 7.59 -2.56 10.26
C ILE A 86 8.17 -2.83 11.65
N LYS A 87 8.81 -1.83 12.23
CA LYS A 87 9.22 -1.87 13.63
C LYS A 87 7.98 -1.78 14.51
N ALA A 88 7.67 -2.84 15.23
CA ALA A 88 6.48 -2.99 16.05
C ALA A 88 6.77 -3.81 17.31
N LYS A 89 5.89 -3.67 18.32
CA LYS A 89 5.92 -4.55 19.50
C LYS A 89 5.36 -5.93 19.15
N PRO A 90 5.65 -6.97 19.93
CA PRO A 90 5.01 -8.28 19.76
C PRO A 90 3.49 -8.16 19.75
N ASN A 91 2.86 -8.96 18.89
CA ASN A 91 1.39 -9.03 18.77
C ASN A 91 0.67 -7.74 18.31
N GLN A 92 1.38 -6.78 17.72
CA GLN A 92 0.75 -5.62 17.09
C GLN A 92 0.29 -5.90 15.66
N ILE A 93 0.93 -6.85 14.98
CA ILE A 93 0.74 -7.11 13.54
C ILE A 93 0.26 -8.53 13.33
N GLU A 94 -0.81 -8.66 12.54
CA GLU A 94 -1.29 -9.92 11.99
C GLU A 94 -1.37 -9.80 10.46
N ILE A 95 -0.94 -10.86 9.76
CA ILE A 95 -0.99 -10.96 8.29
C ILE A 95 -1.84 -12.17 7.94
N ASP A 96 -2.90 -11.95 7.20
CA ASP A 96 -3.83 -12.99 6.77
C ASP A 96 -3.96 -13.02 5.25
N ILE A 97 -3.24 -13.94 4.62
CA ILE A 97 -3.28 -14.16 3.18
C ILE A 97 -4.26 -15.28 2.86
N LYS A 98 -5.37 -14.91 2.25
CA LYS A 98 -6.47 -15.82 1.90
C LYS A 98 -6.18 -16.52 0.57
N GLU A 99 -5.85 -17.80 0.63
CA GLU A 99 -5.59 -18.58 -0.58
C GLU A 99 -6.78 -18.58 -1.55
N GLY A 100 -6.52 -18.42 -2.83
CA GLY A 100 -7.54 -18.44 -3.87
C GLY A 100 -8.44 -17.19 -3.95
N TRP A 101 -8.27 -16.20 -3.06
CA TRP A 101 -9.01 -14.94 -3.17
C TRP A 101 -8.33 -13.99 -4.13
N TYR A 102 -9.16 -13.30 -4.94
CA TYR A 102 -8.70 -12.26 -5.90
C TYR A 102 -8.93 -10.87 -5.34
N HIS A 103 -8.50 -9.87 -6.07
CA HIS A 103 -8.85 -8.47 -5.78
C HIS A 103 -10.37 -8.30 -5.68
N GLU A 104 -10.88 -7.42 -4.80
CA GLU A 104 -12.32 -7.25 -4.54
C GLU A 104 -13.01 -8.54 -4.03
N PHE A 105 -12.33 -9.33 -3.23
CA PHE A 105 -12.80 -10.62 -2.71
C PHE A 105 -14.15 -10.58 -1.99
N HIS A 106 -14.57 -9.41 -1.52
CA HIS A 106 -15.85 -9.19 -0.83
C HIS A 106 -16.94 -8.55 -1.70
N MET A 107 -16.74 -8.49 -3.02
CA MET A 107 -17.65 -7.81 -3.96
C MET A 107 -19.03 -8.50 -4.13
N GLY A 108 -19.18 -9.76 -3.72
CA GLY A 108 -20.39 -10.54 -3.92
C GLY A 108 -20.57 -11.08 -5.34
N LYS A 109 -19.55 -11.03 -6.16
CA LYS A 109 -19.57 -11.53 -7.55
C LYS A 109 -18.50 -12.58 -7.74
N LYS A 110 -18.80 -13.59 -8.57
CA LYS A 110 -17.77 -14.56 -9.00
C LYS A 110 -16.58 -13.84 -9.63
N PRO A 111 -15.36 -14.36 -9.46
CA PRO A 111 -14.18 -13.78 -10.10
C PRO A 111 -14.34 -13.65 -11.61
N PHE A 112 -13.91 -12.51 -12.16
CA PHE A 112 -13.97 -12.24 -13.61
C PHE A 112 -12.77 -11.39 -14.05
N LYS A 113 -12.39 -11.51 -15.33
CA LYS A 113 -11.25 -10.77 -15.89
C LYS A 113 -11.64 -9.37 -16.37
N VAL A 114 -10.83 -8.39 -15.95
CA VAL A 114 -10.89 -7.00 -16.42
C VAL A 114 -9.70 -6.75 -17.36
N ARG A 115 -9.93 -6.94 -18.65
CA ARG A 115 -8.87 -6.89 -19.69
C ARG A 115 -8.16 -5.55 -19.81
N GLY A 116 -8.84 -4.44 -19.51
CA GLY A 116 -8.29 -3.08 -19.61
C GLY A 116 -7.57 -2.57 -18.37
N ALA A 117 -7.71 -3.23 -17.23
CA ALA A 117 -7.03 -2.84 -16.01
C ALA A 117 -5.52 -3.07 -16.13
N MET A 118 -4.75 -2.13 -15.62
CA MET A 118 -3.29 -2.18 -15.62
C MET A 118 -2.77 -2.39 -14.21
N THR A 119 -1.78 -3.27 -14.08
CA THR A 119 -1.05 -3.51 -12.83
C THR A 119 0.42 -3.14 -12.96
N THR A 120 1.03 -2.77 -11.86
CA THR A 120 2.46 -2.45 -11.69
C THR A 120 3.29 -3.65 -11.25
N GLY A 121 2.70 -4.85 -11.24
CA GLY A 121 3.30 -6.06 -10.69
C GLY A 121 4.71 -6.40 -11.20
N ASN A 122 5.06 -6.00 -12.43
CA ASN A 122 6.38 -6.22 -13.02
C ASN A 122 7.31 -5.00 -12.89
N CYS A 123 6.87 -3.90 -12.27
CA CYS A 123 7.72 -2.73 -12.05
C CYS A 123 8.65 -2.95 -10.86
N PRO A 124 9.77 -2.23 -10.77
CA PRO A 124 10.60 -2.22 -9.56
C PRO A 124 9.79 -1.73 -8.36
N ASP A 125 10.13 -2.21 -7.17
CA ASP A 125 9.51 -1.71 -5.95
C ASP A 125 9.85 -0.24 -5.74
N LEU A 126 8.86 0.55 -5.35
CA LEU A 126 9.01 1.96 -5.02
C LEU A 126 8.83 2.14 -3.51
N PHE A 127 9.89 1.85 -2.76
CA PHE A 127 9.99 2.29 -1.38
C PHE A 127 10.82 3.56 -1.31
N ILE A 128 10.51 4.42 -0.36
CA ILE A 128 11.22 5.69 -0.14
C ILE A 128 11.99 5.63 1.19
N ASP A 129 13.13 6.29 1.24
CA ASP A 129 13.88 6.49 2.47
C ASP A 129 13.24 7.61 3.33
N ASP A 130 13.88 7.94 4.45
CA ASP A 130 13.40 8.95 5.38
C ASP A 130 13.48 10.38 4.80
N ASN A 131 14.17 10.57 3.67
CA ASN A 131 14.24 11.83 2.93
C ASN A 131 13.23 11.87 1.76
N GLY A 132 12.49 10.79 1.53
CA GLY A 132 11.49 10.67 0.46
C GLY A 132 12.08 10.22 -0.89
N TYR A 133 13.34 9.75 -0.94
CA TYR A 133 13.95 9.27 -2.16
C TYR A 133 13.72 7.77 -2.38
N PRO A 134 13.51 7.34 -3.64
CA PRO A 134 13.41 5.93 -3.96
C PRO A 134 14.65 5.15 -3.53
N THR A 135 14.44 4.07 -2.77
CA THR A 135 15.54 3.19 -2.31
C THR A 135 16.01 2.22 -3.40
N ASN A 136 15.15 1.90 -4.38
CA ASN A 136 15.52 1.05 -5.49
C ASN A 136 16.25 1.90 -6.56
N PRO A 137 17.54 1.58 -6.86
CA PRO A 137 18.37 2.36 -7.78
C PRO A 137 17.83 2.40 -9.21
N THR A 138 17.00 1.44 -9.60
CA THR A 138 16.38 1.42 -10.94
C THR A 138 15.54 2.67 -11.21
N TRP A 139 14.89 3.24 -10.19
CA TRP A 139 14.13 4.47 -10.36
C TRP A 139 15.02 5.66 -10.68
N GLY A 140 16.15 5.79 -9.97
CA GLY A 140 17.15 6.82 -10.27
C GLY A 140 17.73 6.64 -11.67
N GLU A 141 18.10 5.40 -12.03
CA GLU A 141 18.60 5.09 -13.37
C GLU A 141 17.57 5.46 -14.45
N TRP A 142 16.33 5.11 -14.30
CA TRP A 142 15.29 5.44 -15.27
C TRP A 142 15.00 6.93 -15.37
N MET A 143 14.84 7.61 -14.22
CA MET A 143 14.40 8.99 -14.20
C MET A 143 15.50 9.97 -14.61
N ILE A 144 16.74 9.70 -14.23
CA ILE A 144 17.87 10.63 -14.39
C ILE A 144 18.72 10.25 -15.59
N ASN A 145 19.24 9.03 -15.64
CA ASN A 145 20.25 8.65 -16.62
C ASN A 145 19.63 8.28 -17.97
N LYS A 146 18.65 7.34 -17.94
CA LYS A 146 18.07 6.78 -19.17
C LYS A 146 17.09 7.71 -19.88
N HIS A 147 16.11 8.24 -19.12
CA HIS A 147 15.04 9.06 -19.70
C HIS A 147 15.24 10.57 -19.52
N LYS A 148 16.21 10.99 -18.74
CA LYS A 148 16.60 12.40 -18.51
C LYS A 148 15.40 13.30 -18.18
N LEU A 149 14.48 12.80 -17.33
CA LEU A 149 13.28 13.54 -16.93
C LEU A 149 13.56 14.56 -15.85
N TYR A 150 14.56 14.31 -15.05
CA TYR A 150 15.06 15.13 -13.97
C TYR A 150 16.58 15.09 -13.96
N LYS A 151 17.23 16.12 -13.43
CA LYS A 151 18.69 16.18 -13.30
C LYS A 151 19.18 15.37 -12.09
N SER A 152 18.33 15.25 -11.07
CA SER A 152 18.61 14.52 -9.82
C SER A 152 17.33 13.98 -9.19
N LEU A 153 17.46 13.11 -8.18
CA LEU A 153 16.32 12.66 -7.37
C LEU A 153 15.73 13.81 -6.54
N GLU A 154 16.54 14.76 -6.11
CA GLU A 154 16.12 15.95 -5.41
C GLU A 154 15.19 16.82 -6.28
N GLU A 155 15.56 17.07 -7.54
CA GLU A 155 14.68 17.78 -8.49
C GLU A 155 13.35 17.03 -8.70
N PHE A 156 13.37 15.69 -8.73
CA PHE A 156 12.15 14.89 -8.78
C PHE A 156 11.29 15.09 -7.53
N TYR A 157 11.90 15.03 -6.34
CA TYR A 157 11.21 15.21 -5.07
C TYR A 157 10.54 16.58 -4.99
N ASP A 158 11.28 17.65 -5.29
CA ASP A 158 10.75 19.02 -5.31
C ASP A 158 9.58 19.15 -6.28
N ALA A 159 9.73 18.60 -7.49
CA ALA A 159 8.67 18.60 -8.48
C ALA A 159 7.43 17.81 -8.01
N ALA A 160 7.62 16.73 -7.26
CA ALA A 160 6.53 15.94 -6.71
C ALA A 160 5.79 16.67 -5.58
N GLN A 161 6.48 17.50 -4.79
CA GLN A 161 5.86 18.33 -3.77
C GLN A 161 5.01 19.45 -4.38
N ILE A 162 5.51 20.10 -5.42
CA ILE A 162 4.85 21.25 -6.06
C ILE A 162 3.71 20.81 -6.99
N GLU A 163 3.96 19.82 -7.84
CA GLU A 163 3.02 19.35 -8.88
C GLU A 163 2.89 17.80 -8.88
N PRO A 164 2.35 17.18 -7.82
CA PRO A 164 2.36 15.72 -7.66
C PRO A 164 1.71 14.96 -8.83
N ARG A 165 0.64 15.51 -9.41
CA ARG A 165 -0.02 14.89 -10.57
C ARG A 165 0.86 14.89 -11.83
N LYS A 166 1.66 15.93 -12.02
CA LYS A 166 2.57 16.03 -13.17
C LYS A 166 3.78 15.11 -13.00
N ALA A 167 4.35 15.07 -11.80
CA ALA A 167 5.41 14.15 -11.45
C ALA A 167 4.95 12.70 -11.67
N PHE A 168 3.80 12.31 -11.13
CA PHE A 168 3.20 10.98 -11.32
C PHE A 168 2.99 10.63 -12.80
N LYS A 169 2.46 11.57 -13.62
CA LYS A 169 2.31 11.34 -15.06
C LYS A 169 3.63 11.06 -15.77
N LYS A 170 4.73 11.71 -15.35
CA LYS A 170 6.07 11.45 -15.90
C LYS A 170 6.56 10.04 -15.50
N VAL A 171 6.45 9.67 -14.23
CA VAL A 171 6.79 8.32 -13.74
C VAL A 171 5.98 7.25 -14.47
N PHE A 172 4.67 7.46 -14.64
CA PHE A 172 3.82 6.52 -15.38
C PHE A 172 4.19 6.37 -16.86
N LYS A 173 4.70 7.44 -17.50
CA LYS A 173 5.26 7.34 -18.85
C LYS A 173 6.53 6.50 -18.89
N ILE A 174 7.38 6.58 -17.86
CA ILE A 174 8.56 5.71 -17.75
C ILE A 174 8.12 4.24 -17.64
N MET A 175 7.22 3.93 -16.70
CA MET A 175 6.70 2.57 -16.52
C MET A 175 6.20 1.96 -17.84
N LYS A 176 5.52 2.76 -18.67
CA LYS A 176 5.09 2.35 -20.02
C LYS A 176 6.27 2.09 -20.95
N LYS A 177 7.26 2.98 -20.99
CA LYS A 177 8.46 2.85 -21.85
C LYS A 177 9.29 1.64 -21.45
N GLU A 178 9.43 1.37 -20.15
CA GLU A 178 10.14 0.22 -19.60
C GLU A 178 9.31 -1.09 -19.67
N LYS A 179 8.08 -1.01 -20.17
CA LYS A 179 7.17 -2.16 -20.36
C LYS A 179 6.93 -2.98 -19.07
N CYS A 180 7.03 -2.31 -17.90
CA CYS A 180 6.80 -2.98 -16.62
C CYS A 180 5.31 -3.03 -16.22
N LEU A 181 4.45 -2.29 -16.92
CA LEU A 181 3.00 -2.40 -16.76
C LEU A 181 2.45 -3.59 -17.52
N SER A 182 1.65 -4.41 -16.86
CA SER A 182 0.87 -5.47 -17.50
C SER A 182 -0.61 -5.14 -17.53
N LYS A 183 -1.38 -5.83 -18.37
CA LYS A 183 -2.83 -5.66 -18.54
C LYS A 183 -3.56 -6.96 -18.30
N GLY A 184 -4.79 -6.83 -17.83
CA GLY A 184 -5.68 -7.93 -17.60
C GLY A 184 -5.48 -8.53 -16.21
N VAL A 185 -6.40 -8.25 -15.33
CA VAL A 185 -6.42 -8.71 -13.94
C VAL A 185 -7.72 -9.43 -13.65
N THR A 186 -7.72 -10.24 -12.61
CA THR A 186 -8.93 -10.92 -12.11
C THR A 186 -9.40 -10.21 -10.84
N ILE A 187 -10.68 -9.84 -10.82
CA ILE A 187 -11.30 -9.22 -9.64
C ILE A 187 -12.58 -9.94 -9.27
N GLY A 188 -13.04 -9.74 -8.04
CA GLY A 188 -14.27 -10.30 -7.52
C GLY A 188 -14.06 -11.47 -6.57
N GLY A 189 -15.08 -11.73 -5.79
CA GLY A 189 -15.17 -12.83 -4.82
C GLY A 189 -16.53 -12.85 -4.15
N GLN A 190 -16.86 -13.97 -3.56
CA GLN A 190 -18.12 -14.20 -2.82
C GLN A 190 -17.79 -14.62 -1.38
N ASN A 191 -16.85 -13.88 -0.76
CA ASN A 191 -16.24 -14.25 0.53
C ASN A 191 -16.72 -13.35 1.68
N GLN A 192 -17.83 -12.62 1.51
CA GLN A 192 -18.35 -11.71 2.54
C GLN A 192 -18.65 -12.42 3.86
N ASP A 193 -19.24 -13.61 3.78
CA ASP A 193 -19.66 -14.36 4.97
C ASP A 193 -18.46 -14.82 5.82
N VAL A 194 -17.28 -14.94 5.21
CA VAL A 194 -16.03 -15.25 5.91
C VAL A 194 -15.32 -14.00 6.36
N TYR A 195 -15.27 -13.00 5.48
CA TYR A 195 -14.50 -11.78 5.73
C TYR A 195 -15.17 -10.82 6.72
N MET A 196 -16.48 -10.58 6.58
CA MET A 196 -17.17 -9.59 7.42
C MET A 196 -17.13 -9.89 8.92
N PRO A 197 -17.29 -11.15 9.40
CA PRO A 197 -17.08 -11.46 10.80
C PRO A 197 -15.67 -11.14 11.30
N GLN A 198 -14.63 -11.45 10.52
CA GLN A 198 -13.24 -11.13 10.85
C GLN A 198 -13.03 -9.62 10.97
N PHE A 199 -13.50 -8.86 9.97
CA PHE A 199 -13.47 -7.39 9.95
C PHE A 199 -14.13 -6.79 11.20
N ILE A 200 -15.36 -7.20 11.49
CA ILE A 200 -16.13 -6.69 12.63
C ILE A 200 -15.44 -7.05 13.95
N ASN A 201 -14.97 -8.27 14.11
CA ASN A 201 -14.33 -8.73 15.35
C ASN A 201 -13.03 -7.99 15.60
N PHE A 202 -12.20 -7.78 14.57
CA PHE A 202 -10.97 -7.02 14.70
C PHE A 202 -11.21 -5.61 15.28
N PHE A 203 -12.19 -4.87 14.75
CA PHE A 203 -12.50 -3.54 15.27
C PHE A 203 -13.18 -3.57 16.64
N LYS A 204 -14.06 -4.55 16.91
CA LYS A 204 -14.65 -4.70 18.26
C LYS A 204 -13.60 -4.96 19.33
N GLU A 205 -12.65 -5.85 19.09
CA GLU A 205 -11.61 -6.22 20.04
C GLU A 205 -10.63 -5.08 20.33
N ASN A 206 -10.39 -4.19 19.38
CA ASN A 206 -9.36 -3.16 19.49
C ASN A 206 -9.92 -1.75 19.77
N LEU A 207 -11.21 -1.50 19.50
CA LEU A 207 -11.81 -0.18 19.67
C LEU A 207 -12.86 -0.11 20.78
N LEU A 208 -13.43 -1.23 21.23
CA LEU A 208 -14.41 -1.27 22.30
C LEU A 208 -13.80 -1.75 23.60
#